data_f4954446d71650d42498510c23936143
#
_entry.id   f4954446d71650d42498510c23936143
#
_cell.length_a   1.000
_cell.length_b   1.000
_cell.length_c   1.000
_cell.angle_alpha   90.00
_cell.angle_beta   90.00
_cell.angle_gamma   90.00
#
_symmetry.space_group_name_H-M   'P 1'
#
loop_
_entity.id
_entity.type
_entity.pdbx_description
1 polymer ?
#
loop_
_entity_poly.entity_id
_entity_poly.type
_entity_poly.pdbx_seq_one_letter_code
_entity_poly.pdbx_strand_id
1 'polypeptide(L)'
;MPPLLKIRTERGQMSAIERRIADFILDNAHLLRDYSSQQLASALGISQSSVVKFSQKLGFKGYPDLKYSIGEDVARAGADPQQAPAEPDISDDYLRLGDALRRSKAQAEEETRQANPRQEIERIVQLLDGAPKLFVHGLGDDGLYAREFAMRLSLLGLLVVPHTDPILMLANLSAARPGDVLLMFSEFGKLPQLSQLSRQFQDMGGKVVSITRHTANPLRAHADAALVVCAHDRAPLVAQLLYRSAMHALLDFLFVLLCHANPDRQQQLAVNLERIDHLLDS
;
A
#
# COMPACT_ATOMS: atom_id res chain seq x y z
N MET A 1 0.69 6.46 -13.29
CA MET A 1 -0.13 6.46 -12.05
C MET A 1 -1.44 7.17 -12.35
N PRO A 2 -2.59 6.56 -12.05
CA PRO A 2 -3.90 7.17 -12.27
C PRO A 2 -4.03 8.53 -11.57
N PRO A 3 -4.67 9.54 -12.20
CA PRO A 3 -4.71 10.89 -11.66
C PRO A 3 -5.44 10.97 -10.30
N LEU A 4 -6.53 10.24 -10.11
CA LEU A 4 -7.24 10.23 -8.82
C LEU A 4 -6.40 9.61 -7.71
N LEU A 5 -5.65 8.55 -7.99
CA LEU A 5 -4.73 7.95 -7.04
C LEU A 5 -3.58 8.92 -6.71
N LYS A 6 -3.03 9.63 -7.71
CA LYS A 6 -1.99 10.64 -7.50
C LYS A 6 -2.46 11.77 -6.60
N ILE A 7 -3.67 12.29 -6.84
CA ILE A 7 -4.28 13.32 -5.99
C ILE A 7 -4.41 12.84 -4.54
N ARG A 8 -4.90 11.61 -4.32
CA ARG A 8 -5.02 11.01 -2.99
C ARG A 8 -3.67 10.87 -2.30
N THR A 9 -2.66 10.39 -3.02
CA THR A 9 -1.31 10.15 -2.51
C THR A 9 -0.62 11.44 -2.06
N GLU A 10 -0.73 12.51 -2.85
CA GLU A 10 -0.05 13.78 -2.58
C GLU A 10 -0.85 14.72 -1.66
N ARG A 11 -2.13 14.41 -1.36
CA ARG A 11 -3.04 15.27 -0.59
C ARG A 11 -2.48 15.73 0.75
N GLY A 12 -1.75 14.85 1.45
CA GLY A 12 -1.18 15.15 2.76
C GLY A 12 -0.11 16.27 2.74
N GLN A 13 0.52 16.50 1.58
CA GLN A 13 1.57 17.51 1.37
C GLN A 13 1.04 18.77 0.67
N MET A 14 -0.25 18.83 0.37
CA MET A 14 -0.87 19.94 -0.33
C MET A 14 -1.13 21.12 0.60
N SER A 15 -1.01 22.33 0.08
CA SER A 15 -1.47 23.56 0.74
C SER A 15 -2.99 23.53 0.96
N ALA A 16 -3.52 24.43 1.78
CA ALA A 16 -4.96 24.52 2.06
C ALA A 16 -5.80 24.68 0.80
N ILE A 17 -5.34 25.47 -0.18
CA ILE A 17 -6.03 25.69 -1.46
C ILE A 17 -5.96 24.42 -2.31
N GLU A 18 -4.80 23.80 -2.41
CA GLU A 18 -4.61 22.57 -3.17
C GLU A 18 -5.46 21.42 -2.60
N ARG A 19 -5.57 21.31 -1.28
CA ARG A 19 -6.45 20.31 -0.63
C ARG A 19 -7.92 20.53 -0.98
N ARG A 20 -8.39 21.79 -1.01
CA ARG A 20 -9.76 22.11 -1.41
C ARG A 20 -10.03 21.68 -2.86
N ILE A 21 -9.08 21.89 -3.77
CA ILE A 21 -9.19 21.43 -5.16
C ILE A 21 -9.20 19.90 -5.21
N ALA A 22 -8.26 19.26 -4.50
CA ALA A 22 -8.15 17.81 -4.43
C ALA A 22 -9.44 17.15 -3.90
N ASP A 23 -9.98 17.67 -2.79
CA ASP A 23 -11.21 17.16 -2.17
C ASP A 23 -12.40 17.28 -3.12
N PHE A 24 -12.56 18.44 -3.76
CA PHE A 24 -13.63 18.63 -4.74
C PHE A 24 -13.51 17.63 -5.90
N ILE A 25 -12.31 17.44 -6.44
CA ILE A 25 -12.08 16.49 -7.53
C ILE A 25 -12.39 15.05 -7.09
N LEU A 26 -11.93 14.64 -5.91
CA LEU A 26 -12.15 13.30 -5.40
C LEU A 26 -13.63 13.01 -5.11
N ASP A 27 -14.36 14.02 -4.64
CA ASP A 27 -15.79 13.90 -4.33
C ASP A 27 -16.70 13.98 -5.56
N ASN A 28 -16.22 14.61 -6.64
CA ASN A 28 -17.02 14.95 -7.81
C ASN A 28 -16.36 14.53 -9.13
N ALA A 29 -15.55 13.46 -9.12
CA ALA A 29 -14.76 13.04 -10.28
C ALA A 29 -15.63 12.81 -11.54
N HIS A 30 -16.84 12.26 -11.38
CA HIS A 30 -17.81 12.02 -12.45
C HIS A 30 -18.40 13.30 -13.03
N LEU A 31 -18.50 14.39 -12.24
CA LEU A 31 -19.02 15.69 -12.69
C LEU A 31 -17.93 16.58 -13.29
N LEU A 32 -16.66 16.24 -13.08
CA LEU A 32 -15.55 17.09 -13.51
C LEU A 32 -15.52 17.30 -15.02
N ARG A 33 -16.10 16.35 -15.78
CA ARG A 33 -16.26 16.45 -17.23
C ARG A 33 -16.94 17.74 -17.65
N ASP A 34 -17.85 18.25 -16.85
CA ASP A 34 -18.69 19.40 -17.18
C ASP A 34 -18.14 20.72 -16.63
N TYR A 35 -17.08 20.68 -15.81
CA TYR A 35 -16.47 21.87 -15.22
C TYR A 35 -15.29 22.40 -16.05
N SER A 36 -15.33 23.68 -16.40
CA SER A 36 -14.15 24.41 -16.84
C SER A 36 -13.27 24.81 -15.64
N SER A 37 -12.01 25.16 -15.89
CA SER A 37 -11.11 25.65 -14.81
C SER A 37 -11.67 26.89 -14.10
N GLN A 38 -12.39 27.73 -14.81
CA GLN A 38 -13.04 28.92 -14.26
C GLN A 38 -14.25 28.57 -13.41
N GLN A 39 -15.07 27.62 -13.85
CA GLN A 39 -16.23 27.13 -13.08
C GLN A 39 -15.77 26.42 -11.80
N LEU A 40 -14.73 25.57 -11.89
CA LEU A 40 -14.14 24.93 -10.73
C LEU A 40 -13.58 25.97 -9.74
N ALA A 41 -12.86 26.95 -10.24
CA ALA A 41 -12.31 28.04 -9.41
C ALA A 41 -13.43 28.83 -8.71
N SER A 42 -14.51 29.16 -9.45
CA SER A 42 -15.68 29.86 -8.90
C SER A 42 -16.40 29.03 -7.83
N ALA A 43 -16.61 27.73 -8.09
CA ALA A 43 -17.25 26.82 -7.13
C ALA A 43 -16.47 26.70 -5.80
N LEU A 44 -15.15 26.80 -5.90
CA LEU A 44 -14.25 26.72 -4.74
C LEU A 44 -13.91 28.11 -4.16
N GLY A 45 -14.33 29.22 -4.74
CA GLY A 45 -13.98 30.57 -4.28
C GLY A 45 -12.46 30.81 -4.31
N ILE A 46 -11.76 30.36 -5.34
CA ILE A 46 -10.32 30.50 -5.57
C ILE A 46 -10.03 31.09 -6.95
N SER A 47 -8.76 31.42 -7.24
CA SER A 47 -8.38 31.90 -8.56
C SER A 47 -8.27 30.77 -9.59
N GLN A 48 -8.60 31.03 -10.85
CA GLN A 48 -8.39 30.08 -11.94
C GLN A 48 -6.92 29.65 -12.05
N SER A 49 -5.98 30.59 -11.80
CA SER A 49 -4.55 30.28 -11.81
C SER A 49 -4.16 29.23 -10.75
N SER A 50 -4.86 29.16 -9.62
CA SER A 50 -4.64 28.12 -8.61
C SER A 50 -5.01 26.73 -9.13
N VAL A 51 -6.09 26.61 -9.91
CA VAL A 51 -6.51 25.35 -10.54
C VAL A 51 -5.48 24.90 -11.59
N VAL A 52 -4.97 25.83 -12.39
CA VAL A 52 -3.93 25.53 -13.40
C VAL A 52 -2.62 25.09 -12.73
N LYS A 53 -2.15 25.83 -11.71
CA LYS A 53 -0.94 25.48 -10.96
C LYS A 53 -1.06 24.13 -10.26
N PHE A 54 -2.22 23.83 -9.68
CA PHE A 54 -2.50 22.52 -9.10
C PHE A 54 -2.33 21.39 -10.12
N SER A 55 -2.91 21.54 -11.32
CA SER A 55 -2.78 20.55 -12.38
C SER A 55 -1.32 20.37 -12.82
N GLN A 56 -0.58 21.46 -12.96
CA GLN A 56 0.85 21.44 -13.35
C GLN A 56 1.72 20.80 -12.26
N LYS A 57 1.46 21.07 -11.00
CA LYS A 57 2.15 20.44 -9.86
C LYS A 57 1.96 18.92 -9.85
N LEU A 58 0.79 18.44 -10.27
CA LEU A 58 0.51 17.02 -10.46
C LEU A 58 1.13 16.45 -11.74
N GLY A 59 1.91 17.22 -12.50
CA GLY A 59 2.61 16.77 -13.70
C GLY A 59 1.77 16.77 -14.98
N PHE A 60 0.59 17.40 -14.97
CA PHE A 60 -0.25 17.59 -16.16
C PHE A 60 0.10 18.90 -16.84
N LYS A 61 -0.11 18.99 -18.17
CA LYS A 61 0.14 20.22 -18.94
C LYS A 61 -0.73 21.40 -18.49
N GLY A 62 -1.87 21.11 -17.86
CA GLY A 62 -2.83 22.06 -17.32
C GLY A 62 -4.14 21.38 -16.96
N TYR A 63 -5.14 22.17 -16.56
CA TYR A 63 -6.43 21.62 -16.13
C TYR A 63 -7.17 20.80 -17.21
N PRO A 64 -7.17 21.16 -18.49
CA PRO A 64 -7.79 20.31 -19.52
C PRO A 64 -7.18 18.91 -19.60
N ASP A 65 -5.87 18.80 -19.47
CA ASP A 65 -5.14 17.53 -19.50
C ASP A 65 -5.46 16.68 -18.26
N LEU A 66 -5.44 17.28 -17.07
CA LEU A 66 -5.88 16.63 -15.82
C LEU A 66 -7.32 16.14 -15.92
N LYS A 67 -8.23 17.00 -16.39
CA LYS A 67 -9.66 16.69 -16.57
C LYS A 67 -9.87 15.52 -17.52
N TYR A 68 -9.18 15.51 -18.66
CA TYR A 68 -9.24 14.41 -19.63
C TYR A 68 -8.78 13.09 -19.01
N SER A 69 -7.63 13.11 -18.33
CA SER A 69 -7.07 11.92 -17.66
C SER A 69 -7.98 11.40 -16.54
N ILE A 70 -8.64 12.29 -15.77
CA ILE A 70 -9.63 11.86 -14.76
C ILE A 70 -10.85 11.24 -15.45
N GLY A 71 -11.31 11.81 -16.58
CA GLY A 71 -12.41 11.25 -17.35
C GLY A 71 -12.13 9.86 -17.87
N GLU A 72 -10.89 9.58 -18.33
CA GLU A 72 -10.45 8.24 -18.71
C GLU A 72 -10.43 7.27 -17.52
N ASP A 73 -9.95 7.71 -16.36
CA ASP A 73 -9.94 6.90 -15.13
C ASP A 73 -11.36 6.52 -14.70
N VAL A 74 -12.27 7.49 -14.67
CA VAL A 74 -13.69 7.26 -14.35
C VAL A 74 -14.35 6.35 -15.38
N ALA A 75 -14.06 6.52 -16.68
CA ALA A 75 -14.58 5.65 -17.73
C ALA A 75 -14.06 4.22 -17.64
N ARG A 76 -12.78 4.03 -17.28
CA ARG A 76 -12.21 2.68 -17.06
C ARG A 76 -12.78 2.02 -15.81
N ALA A 77 -13.01 2.78 -14.75
CA ALA A 77 -13.66 2.28 -13.53
C ALA A 77 -15.17 1.96 -13.76
N GLY A 78 -15.78 2.58 -14.76
CA GLY A 78 -17.18 2.36 -15.14
C GLY A 78 -17.40 1.42 -16.34
N ALA A 79 -16.34 0.88 -16.95
CA ALA A 79 -16.42 0.07 -18.17
C ALA A 79 -16.71 -1.42 -17.91
N ASP A 80 -17.70 -1.72 -17.10
CA ASP A 80 -18.47 -2.95 -17.23
C ASP A 80 -19.97 -2.61 -17.32
N PRO A 81 -20.50 -2.22 -18.50
CA PRO A 81 -21.89 -1.78 -18.67
C PRO A 81 -22.89 -2.95 -18.71
N GLN A 82 -22.49 -4.19 -18.51
CA GLN A 82 -23.38 -5.35 -18.66
C GLN A 82 -23.74 -6.06 -17.36
N GLN A 83 -23.29 -5.57 -16.22
CA GLN A 83 -23.77 -6.02 -14.91
C GLN A 83 -23.99 -4.83 -13.96
N ALA A 84 -24.83 -3.86 -14.38
CA ALA A 84 -25.59 -3.14 -13.38
C ALA A 84 -26.62 -4.15 -12.85
N PRO A 85 -26.46 -4.71 -11.64
CA PRO A 85 -27.56 -5.40 -10.99
C PRO A 85 -28.67 -4.35 -10.91
N ALA A 86 -29.91 -4.74 -11.24
CA ALA A 86 -31.09 -3.98 -10.87
C ALA A 86 -30.85 -3.48 -9.43
N GLU A 87 -31.07 -2.18 -9.18
CA GLU A 87 -30.89 -1.62 -7.84
C GLU A 87 -31.57 -2.58 -6.88
N PRO A 88 -30.86 -3.22 -5.96
CA PRO A 88 -31.51 -4.09 -4.99
C PRO A 88 -32.48 -3.21 -4.22
N ASP A 89 -33.69 -3.71 -4.02
CA ASP A 89 -34.71 -3.08 -3.17
C ASP A 89 -34.06 -2.84 -1.80
N ILE A 90 -33.60 -1.60 -1.54
CA ILE A 90 -32.66 -1.25 -0.47
C ILE A 90 -33.47 -1.04 0.83
N SER A 91 -34.22 -2.05 1.21
CA SER A 91 -34.83 -2.11 2.54
C SER A 91 -33.89 -2.75 3.58
N ASP A 92 -32.81 -3.41 3.14
CA ASP A 92 -31.88 -4.12 4.03
C ASP A 92 -30.53 -3.39 4.14
N ASP A 93 -30.38 -2.61 5.22
CA ASP A 93 -29.13 -1.90 5.57
C ASP A 93 -27.94 -2.88 5.70
N TYR A 94 -28.17 -4.13 6.07
CA TYR A 94 -27.14 -5.15 6.22
C TYR A 94 -26.49 -5.47 4.86
N LEU A 95 -27.28 -5.77 3.84
CA LEU A 95 -26.76 -6.06 2.49
C LEU A 95 -26.05 -4.86 1.90
N ARG A 96 -26.64 -3.66 2.03
CA ARG A 96 -26.04 -2.40 1.55
C ARG A 96 -24.69 -2.13 2.18
N LEU A 97 -24.55 -2.27 3.51
CA LEU A 97 -23.28 -2.05 4.22
C LEU A 97 -22.24 -3.11 3.84
N GLY A 98 -22.64 -4.38 3.71
CA GLY A 98 -21.77 -5.46 3.28
C GLY A 98 -21.17 -5.22 1.88
N ASP A 99 -22.03 -4.84 0.93
CA ASP A 99 -21.61 -4.54 -0.43
C ASP A 99 -20.76 -3.29 -0.54
N ALA A 100 -21.08 -2.25 0.22
CA ALA A 100 -20.25 -1.03 0.27
C ALA A 100 -18.85 -1.36 0.79
N LEU A 101 -18.74 -2.10 1.89
CA LEU A 101 -17.45 -2.51 2.46
C LEU A 101 -16.66 -3.38 1.47
N ARG A 102 -17.30 -4.34 0.79
CA ARG A 102 -16.67 -5.20 -0.20
C ARG A 102 -16.08 -4.37 -1.36
N ARG A 103 -16.85 -3.43 -1.92
CA ARG A 103 -16.39 -2.53 -2.99
C ARG A 103 -15.22 -1.67 -2.54
N SER A 104 -15.30 -1.08 -1.33
CA SER A 104 -14.23 -0.25 -0.79
C SER A 104 -12.93 -1.04 -0.57
N LYS A 105 -13.02 -2.30 -0.11
CA LYS A 105 -11.85 -3.19 0.02
C LYS A 105 -11.22 -3.50 -1.33
N ALA A 106 -12.02 -3.94 -2.31
CA ALA A 106 -11.53 -4.22 -3.66
C ALA A 106 -10.84 -3.00 -4.30
N GLN A 107 -11.39 -1.81 -4.08
CA GLN A 107 -10.77 -0.56 -4.54
C GLN A 107 -9.43 -0.30 -3.86
N ALA A 108 -9.33 -0.46 -2.53
CA ALA A 108 -8.08 -0.24 -1.79
C ALA A 108 -6.98 -1.24 -2.20
N GLU A 109 -7.34 -2.50 -2.47
CA GLU A 109 -6.44 -3.54 -2.98
C GLU A 109 -5.92 -3.18 -4.37
N GLU A 110 -6.81 -2.76 -5.29
CA GLU A 110 -6.42 -2.35 -6.64
C GLU A 110 -5.56 -1.07 -6.63
N GLU A 111 -5.89 -0.07 -5.82
CA GLU A 111 -5.06 1.13 -5.65
C GLU A 111 -3.68 0.77 -5.09
N THR A 112 -3.61 -0.17 -4.14
CA THR A 112 -2.34 -0.69 -3.60
C THR A 112 -1.53 -1.38 -4.68
N ARG A 113 -2.15 -2.23 -5.49
CA ARG A 113 -1.49 -2.88 -6.64
C ARG A 113 -0.91 -1.86 -7.62
N GLN A 114 -1.66 -0.82 -7.96
CA GLN A 114 -1.24 0.24 -8.90
C GLN A 114 -0.15 1.15 -8.33
N ALA A 115 -0.14 1.35 -7.00
CA ALA A 115 0.86 2.18 -6.33
C ALA A 115 2.24 1.52 -6.22
N ASN A 116 2.31 0.19 -6.40
CA ASN A 116 3.54 -0.60 -6.37
C ASN A 116 3.91 -1.07 -7.79
N PRO A 117 4.85 -0.38 -8.47
CA PRO A 117 5.25 -0.74 -9.82
C PRO A 117 5.85 -2.15 -9.88
N ARG A 118 5.58 -2.87 -10.96
CA ARG A 118 6.07 -4.24 -11.18
C ARG A 118 7.57 -4.39 -10.92
N GLN A 119 8.38 -3.46 -11.45
CA GLN A 119 9.83 -3.49 -11.30
C GLN A 119 10.27 -3.43 -9.83
N GLU A 120 9.59 -2.64 -8.99
CA GLU A 120 9.92 -2.54 -7.57
C GLU A 120 9.49 -3.80 -6.81
N ILE A 121 8.32 -4.35 -7.13
CA ILE A 121 7.88 -5.64 -6.55
C ILE A 121 8.85 -6.76 -6.91
N GLU A 122 9.23 -6.91 -8.18
CA GLU A 122 10.19 -7.93 -8.63
C GLU A 122 11.55 -7.76 -7.95
N ARG A 123 12.02 -6.53 -7.79
CA ARG A 123 13.25 -6.23 -7.04
C ARG A 123 13.15 -6.67 -5.58
N ILE A 124 12.03 -6.40 -4.92
CA ILE A 124 11.82 -6.80 -3.52
C ILE A 124 11.75 -8.32 -3.40
N VAL A 125 11.06 -9.01 -4.31
CA VAL A 125 11.03 -10.48 -4.35
C VAL A 125 12.45 -11.04 -4.46
N GLN A 126 13.30 -10.49 -5.33
CA GLN A 126 14.69 -10.90 -5.46
C GLN A 126 15.51 -10.65 -4.18
N LEU A 127 15.30 -9.49 -3.53
CA LEU A 127 15.95 -9.18 -2.25
C LEU A 127 15.56 -10.17 -1.17
N LEU A 128 14.27 -10.53 -1.06
CA LEU A 128 13.78 -11.46 -0.04
C LEU A 128 14.25 -12.90 -0.31
N ASP A 129 14.19 -13.35 -1.57
CA ASP A 129 14.58 -14.73 -1.93
C ASP A 129 16.08 -14.95 -1.79
N GLY A 130 16.90 -13.94 -2.11
CA GLY A 130 18.36 -14.03 -2.03
C GLY A 130 18.96 -13.70 -0.67
N ALA A 131 18.16 -13.29 0.32
CA ALA A 131 18.65 -12.89 1.63
C ALA A 131 19.12 -14.11 2.46
N PRO A 132 20.35 -14.10 3.00
CA PRO A 132 20.80 -15.13 3.94
C PRO A 132 19.93 -15.17 5.20
N LYS A 133 19.48 -14.02 5.68
CA LYS A 133 18.55 -13.84 6.80
C LYS A 133 17.57 -12.71 6.54
N LEU A 134 16.32 -12.93 6.96
CA LEU A 134 15.26 -11.92 6.94
C LEU A 134 14.94 -11.51 8.38
N PHE A 135 15.22 -10.27 8.71
CA PHE A 135 14.72 -9.66 9.93
C PHE A 135 13.37 -9.04 9.64
N VAL A 136 12.37 -9.31 10.47
CA VAL A 136 11.01 -8.81 10.26
C VAL A 136 10.53 -8.10 11.51
N HIS A 137 10.19 -6.82 11.39
CA HIS A 137 9.82 -5.99 12.54
C HIS A 137 8.58 -5.12 12.24
N GLY A 138 7.74 -4.98 13.26
CA GLY A 138 6.59 -4.09 13.31
C GLY A 138 6.12 -3.94 14.75
N LEU A 139 5.48 -2.81 15.08
CA LEU A 139 4.97 -2.50 16.41
C LEU A 139 3.44 -2.43 16.41
N GLY A 140 2.80 -2.85 17.49
CA GLY A 140 1.34 -2.83 17.60
C GLY A 140 0.67 -3.68 16.51
N ASP A 141 -0.32 -3.12 15.82
CA ASP A 141 -1.02 -3.79 14.72
C ASP A 141 -0.06 -4.15 13.56
N ASP A 142 0.94 -3.32 13.29
CA ASP A 142 1.97 -3.61 12.30
C ASP A 142 2.81 -4.85 12.67
N GLY A 143 2.96 -5.13 13.96
CA GLY A 143 3.60 -6.33 14.48
C GLY A 143 2.81 -7.61 14.20
N LEU A 144 1.49 -7.53 14.05
CA LEU A 144 0.65 -8.69 13.67
C LEU A 144 0.92 -9.08 12.21
N TYR A 145 0.96 -8.11 11.29
CA TYR A 145 1.30 -8.36 9.88
C TYR A 145 2.73 -8.89 9.73
N ALA A 146 3.66 -8.27 10.47
CA ALA A 146 5.06 -8.68 10.50
C ALA A 146 5.20 -10.15 10.91
N ARG A 147 4.53 -10.55 12.00
CA ARG A 147 4.56 -11.93 12.52
C ARG A 147 3.92 -12.92 11.56
N GLU A 148 2.74 -12.58 11.03
CA GLU A 148 2.03 -13.44 10.07
C GLU A 148 2.88 -13.67 8.82
N PHE A 149 3.43 -12.61 8.24
CA PHE A 149 4.24 -12.74 7.05
C PHE A 149 5.57 -13.46 7.30
N ALA A 150 6.20 -13.22 8.46
CA ALA A 150 7.38 -13.97 8.88
C ALA A 150 7.13 -15.47 8.94
N MET A 151 5.99 -15.90 9.49
CA MET A 151 5.57 -17.30 9.50
C MET A 151 5.46 -17.87 8.08
N ARG A 152 4.81 -17.16 7.17
CA ARG A 152 4.67 -17.58 5.77
C ARG A 152 6.03 -17.70 5.06
N LEU A 153 6.93 -16.73 5.27
CA LEU A 153 8.28 -16.77 4.72
C LEU A 153 9.09 -17.95 5.26
N SER A 154 8.91 -18.29 6.54
CA SER A 154 9.55 -19.47 7.13
C SER A 154 9.04 -20.77 6.51
N LEU A 155 7.76 -20.86 6.13
CA LEU A 155 7.23 -22.02 5.41
C LEU A 155 7.89 -22.22 4.03
N LEU A 156 8.37 -21.14 3.41
CA LEU A 156 9.15 -21.21 2.16
C LEU A 156 10.62 -21.62 2.39
N GLY A 157 11.02 -21.94 3.61
CA GLY A 157 12.38 -22.32 3.96
C GLY A 157 13.35 -21.13 4.04
N LEU A 158 12.83 -19.91 4.16
CA LEU A 158 13.65 -18.72 4.43
C LEU A 158 14.00 -18.65 5.92
N LEU A 159 15.22 -18.23 6.24
CA LEU A 159 15.62 -18.00 7.63
C LEU A 159 15.10 -16.64 8.09
N VAL A 160 14.04 -16.66 8.88
CA VAL A 160 13.34 -15.45 9.33
C VAL A 160 13.52 -15.23 10.83
N VAL A 161 13.83 -13.98 11.20
CA VAL A 161 14.00 -13.52 12.57
C VAL A 161 12.92 -12.47 12.87
N PRO A 162 11.73 -12.89 13.36
CA PRO A 162 10.64 -11.97 13.65
C PRO A 162 10.79 -11.35 15.03
N HIS A 163 10.61 -10.04 15.15
CA HIS A 163 10.56 -9.34 16.43
C HIS A 163 9.50 -8.24 16.42
N THR A 164 8.67 -8.26 17.45
CA THR A 164 7.71 -7.18 17.75
C THR A 164 8.22 -6.26 18.87
N ASP A 165 9.25 -6.67 19.58
CA ASP A 165 9.91 -5.88 20.62
C ASP A 165 11.13 -5.14 20.04
N PRO A 166 11.20 -3.81 20.13
CA PRO A 166 12.29 -3.02 19.55
C PRO A 166 13.64 -3.24 20.26
N ILE A 167 13.65 -3.61 21.56
CA ILE A 167 14.88 -3.87 22.31
C ILE A 167 15.49 -5.19 21.85
N LEU A 168 14.67 -6.24 21.73
CA LEU A 168 15.11 -7.53 21.20
C LEU A 168 15.56 -7.39 19.74
N MET A 169 14.86 -6.58 18.96
CA MET A 169 15.28 -6.30 17.59
C MET A 169 16.66 -5.66 17.57
N LEU A 170 16.88 -4.62 18.36
CA LEU A 170 18.18 -3.96 18.46
C LEU A 170 19.29 -4.93 18.89
N ALA A 171 19.04 -5.79 19.88
CA ALA A 171 20.01 -6.79 20.31
C ALA A 171 20.36 -7.77 19.18
N ASN A 172 19.38 -8.21 18.39
CA ASN A 172 19.59 -9.13 17.27
C ASN A 172 20.23 -8.47 16.04
N LEU A 173 20.19 -7.14 15.91
CA LEU A 173 20.94 -6.44 14.85
C LEU A 173 22.43 -6.76 14.88
N SER A 174 23.02 -7.03 16.07
CA SER A 174 24.43 -7.45 16.19
C SER A 174 24.77 -8.71 15.37
N ALA A 175 23.78 -9.53 15.05
CA ALA A 175 23.93 -10.73 14.22
C ALA A 175 23.72 -10.45 12.72
N ALA A 176 23.39 -9.21 12.33
CA ALA A 176 23.23 -8.83 10.93
C ALA A 176 24.56 -8.91 10.17
N ARG A 177 24.47 -9.27 8.90
CA ARG A 177 25.60 -9.40 7.97
C ARG A 177 25.25 -8.74 6.63
N PRO A 178 26.23 -8.35 5.83
CA PRO A 178 25.99 -7.91 4.46
C PRO A 178 25.17 -8.93 3.68
N GLY A 179 24.15 -8.45 2.98
CA GLY A 179 23.19 -9.29 2.24
C GLY A 179 21.92 -9.66 3.02
N ASP A 180 21.89 -9.52 4.34
CA ASP A 180 20.65 -9.68 5.13
C ASP A 180 19.65 -8.57 4.78
N VAL A 181 18.36 -8.87 4.95
CA VAL A 181 17.27 -7.92 4.67
C VAL A 181 16.43 -7.70 5.93
N LEU A 182 16.13 -6.44 6.21
CA LEU A 182 15.17 -6.01 7.23
C LEU A 182 13.86 -5.59 6.57
N LEU A 183 12.80 -6.35 6.84
CA LEU A 183 11.45 -6.00 6.43
C LEU A 183 10.76 -5.25 7.58
N MET A 184 10.44 -3.97 7.35
CA MET A 184 9.94 -3.06 8.38
C MET A 184 8.49 -2.66 8.08
N PHE A 185 7.57 -3.07 8.95
CA PHE A 185 6.16 -2.72 8.88
C PHE A 185 5.88 -1.49 9.75
N SER A 186 5.31 -0.45 9.17
CA SER A 186 4.86 0.71 9.92
C SER A 186 3.85 1.52 9.13
N GLU A 187 2.58 1.47 9.52
CA GLU A 187 1.50 2.14 8.81
C GLU A 187 1.84 3.60 8.46
N PHE A 188 2.32 4.37 9.43
CA PHE A 188 2.63 5.79 9.23
C PHE A 188 4.11 6.08 9.01
N GLY A 189 5.02 5.17 9.34
CA GLY A 189 6.48 5.32 9.16
C GLY A 189 7.09 6.51 9.88
N LYS A 190 6.46 6.99 10.97
CA LYS A 190 6.83 8.23 11.66
C LYS A 190 7.61 8.02 12.96
N LEU A 191 7.66 6.81 13.49
CA LEU A 191 8.35 6.52 14.75
C LEU A 191 9.87 6.65 14.56
N PRO A 192 10.55 7.56 15.30
CA PRO A 192 11.99 7.79 15.14
C PRO A 192 12.84 6.54 15.38
N GLN A 193 12.39 5.68 16.30
CA GLN A 193 13.07 4.42 16.64
C GLN A 193 13.19 3.48 15.43
N LEU A 194 12.14 3.41 14.58
CA LEU A 194 12.17 2.57 13.38
C LEU A 194 13.14 3.09 12.34
N SER A 195 13.21 4.41 12.17
CA SER A 195 14.20 5.04 11.28
C SER A 195 15.62 4.84 11.79
N GLN A 196 15.82 4.87 13.10
CA GLN A 196 17.14 4.60 13.72
C GLN A 196 17.55 3.15 13.52
N LEU A 197 16.67 2.18 13.79
CA LEU A 197 16.91 0.76 13.54
C LEU A 197 17.27 0.49 12.08
N SER A 198 16.53 1.10 11.15
CA SER A 198 16.79 0.96 9.71
C SER A 198 18.19 1.45 9.32
N ARG A 199 18.62 2.61 9.81
CA ARG A 199 19.96 3.14 9.55
C ARG A 199 21.05 2.24 10.12
N GLN A 200 20.92 1.80 11.38
CA GLN A 200 21.88 0.88 12.00
C GLN A 200 22.01 -0.42 11.22
N PHE A 201 20.90 -0.95 10.69
CA PHE A 201 20.92 -2.15 9.87
C PHE A 201 21.66 -1.92 8.54
N GLN A 202 21.44 -0.77 7.91
CA GLN A 202 22.14 -0.37 6.68
C GLN A 202 23.64 -0.16 6.93
N ASP A 203 24.03 0.43 8.07
CA ASP A 203 25.43 0.63 8.47
C ASP A 203 26.18 -0.70 8.61
N MET A 204 25.48 -1.80 8.91
CA MET A 204 26.02 -3.16 8.94
C MET A 204 26.06 -3.85 7.55
N GLY A 205 25.69 -3.14 6.50
CA GLY A 205 25.66 -3.67 5.12
C GLY A 205 24.38 -4.41 4.74
N GLY A 206 23.35 -4.40 5.60
CA GLY A 206 22.04 -4.95 5.31
C GLY A 206 21.19 -4.04 4.42
N LYS A 207 20.08 -4.57 3.90
CA LYS A 207 19.12 -3.85 3.08
C LYS A 207 17.78 -3.70 3.79
N VAL A 208 17.16 -2.54 3.70
CA VAL A 208 15.88 -2.25 4.36
C VAL A 208 14.75 -2.15 3.33
N VAL A 209 13.72 -2.94 3.52
CA VAL A 209 12.45 -2.88 2.79
C VAL A 209 11.39 -2.35 3.73
N SER A 210 10.80 -1.19 3.43
CA SER A 210 9.72 -0.63 4.23
C SER A 210 8.35 -0.92 3.63
N ILE A 211 7.37 -1.24 4.48
CA ILE A 211 5.96 -1.34 4.10
C ILE A 211 5.18 -0.33 4.90
N THR A 212 4.66 0.70 4.22
CA THR A 212 3.99 1.84 4.87
C THR A 212 2.75 2.27 4.11
N ARG A 213 1.92 3.13 4.70
CA ARG A 213 0.93 3.87 3.91
C ARG A 213 1.62 4.66 2.79
N HIS A 214 0.86 4.93 1.74
CA HIS A 214 1.29 5.72 0.58
C HIS A 214 1.74 7.15 0.93
N THR A 215 1.40 7.69 2.10
CA THR A 215 1.83 9.02 2.55
C THR A 215 3.34 9.09 2.74
N ALA A 216 3.96 10.23 2.40
CA ALA A 216 5.38 10.44 2.63
C ALA A 216 5.72 10.32 4.12
N ASN A 217 6.79 9.58 4.42
CA ASN A 217 7.22 9.36 5.79
C ASN A 217 8.73 9.11 5.88
N PRO A 218 9.35 9.34 7.05
CA PRO A 218 10.79 9.21 7.23
C PRO A 218 11.32 7.79 7.00
N LEU A 219 10.59 6.77 7.43
CA LEU A 219 11.01 5.37 7.27
C LEU A 219 11.17 5.01 5.80
N ARG A 220 10.18 5.33 4.98
CA ARG A 220 10.22 5.07 3.52
C ARG A 220 11.31 5.88 2.82
N ALA A 221 11.53 7.12 3.25
CA ALA A 221 12.54 7.99 2.62
C ALA A 221 13.98 7.45 2.77
N HIS A 222 14.25 6.61 3.76
CA HIS A 222 15.57 6.03 4.02
C HIS A 222 15.69 4.54 3.66
N ALA A 223 14.58 3.89 3.30
CA ALA A 223 14.60 2.47 2.92
C ALA A 223 15.27 2.27 1.54
N ASP A 224 15.93 1.13 1.35
CA ASP A 224 16.52 0.71 0.07
C ASP A 224 15.43 0.37 -0.96
N ALA A 225 14.30 -0.17 -0.50
CA ALA A 225 13.13 -0.46 -1.30
C ALA A 225 11.86 -0.22 -0.46
N ALA A 226 10.74 0.05 -1.12
CA ALA A 226 9.52 0.39 -0.42
C ALA A 226 8.27 -0.17 -1.09
N LEU A 227 7.39 -0.74 -0.28
CA LEU A 227 6.02 -1.06 -0.64
C LEU A 227 5.06 -0.10 0.05
N VAL A 228 4.03 0.27 -0.66
CA VAL A 228 3.02 1.20 -0.15
C VAL A 228 1.65 0.58 -0.15
N VAL A 229 0.89 0.86 0.89
CA VAL A 229 -0.50 0.42 1.05
C VAL A 229 -1.42 1.62 0.93
N CYS A 230 -2.38 1.54 0.03
CA CYS A 230 -3.41 2.55 -0.18
C CYS A 230 -4.67 2.17 0.61
N ALA A 231 -5.14 3.08 1.43
CA ALA A 231 -6.41 2.91 2.14
C ALA A 231 -6.96 4.30 2.46
N HIS A 232 -7.99 4.69 1.75
CA HIS A 232 -8.62 5.98 1.88
C HIS A 232 -10.09 5.82 2.23
N ASP A 233 -10.48 6.35 3.37
CA ASP A 233 -11.88 6.56 3.74
C ASP A 233 -11.98 7.76 4.67
N ARG A 234 -13.15 8.41 4.69
CA ARG A 234 -13.44 9.51 5.61
C ARG A 234 -13.72 9.02 7.02
N ALA A 235 -14.29 7.82 7.15
CA ALA A 235 -14.54 7.19 8.43
C ALA A 235 -13.27 6.46 8.92
N PRO A 236 -12.67 6.84 10.06
CA PRO A 236 -11.43 6.24 10.54
C PRO A 236 -11.48 4.72 10.68
N LEU A 237 -12.61 4.19 11.17
CA LEU A 237 -12.82 2.75 11.33
C LEU A 237 -12.74 2.03 9.98
N VAL A 238 -13.42 2.54 8.95
CA VAL A 238 -13.42 1.96 7.61
C VAL A 238 -12.02 2.02 6.99
N ALA A 239 -11.34 3.17 7.11
CA ALA A 239 -9.96 3.34 6.63
C ALA A 239 -8.99 2.29 7.20
N GLN A 240 -9.17 1.89 8.47
CA GLN A 240 -8.37 0.86 9.12
C GLN A 240 -8.68 -0.54 8.56
N LEU A 241 -9.96 -0.84 8.30
CA LEU A 241 -10.36 -2.11 7.68
C LEU A 241 -9.84 -2.23 6.23
N LEU A 242 -9.84 -1.12 5.49
CA LEU A 242 -9.29 -1.07 4.12
C LEU A 242 -7.77 -1.27 4.13
N TYR A 243 -7.05 -0.64 5.05
CA TYR A 243 -5.61 -0.82 5.21
C TYR A 243 -5.26 -2.29 5.46
N ARG A 244 -5.99 -2.97 6.36
CA ARG A 244 -5.79 -4.39 6.62
C ARG A 244 -6.01 -5.25 5.38
N SER A 245 -7.13 -5.04 4.67
CA SER A 245 -7.45 -5.79 3.45
C SER A 245 -6.36 -5.62 2.38
N ALA A 246 -5.98 -4.38 2.10
CA ALA A 246 -4.96 -4.07 1.11
C ALA A 246 -3.56 -4.56 1.51
N MET A 247 -3.22 -4.53 2.82
CA MET A 247 -1.99 -5.10 3.35
C MET A 247 -1.95 -6.60 3.09
N HIS A 248 -2.98 -7.34 3.49
CA HIS A 248 -3.03 -8.79 3.26
C HIS A 248 -2.95 -9.14 1.77
N ALA A 249 -3.71 -8.46 0.91
CA ALA A 249 -3.65 -8.67 -0.53
C ALA A 249 -2.23 -8.45 -1.10
N LEU A 250 -1.51 -7.43 -0.63
CA LEU A 250 -0.12 -7.16 -1.01
C LEU A 250 0.82 -8.27 -0.55
N LEU A 251 0.70 -8.73 0.71
CA LEU A 251 1.54 -9.78 1.28
C LEU A 251 1.25 -11.15 0.63
N ASP A 252 -0.01 -11.46 0.34
CA ASP A 252 -0.41 -12.65 -0.41
C ASP A 252 0.21 -12.65 -1.81
N PHE A 253 0.19 -11.50 -2.48
CA PHE A 253 0.80 -11.37 -3.80
C PHE A 253 2.32 -11.56 -3.77
N LEU A 254 3.02 -10.98 -2.78
CA LEU A 254 4.45 -11.21 -2.59
C LEU A 254 4.76 -12.68 -2.33
N PHE A 255 3.97 -13.35 -1.49
CA PHE A 255 4.12 -14.76 -1.20
C PHE A 255 3.98 -15.63 -2.47
N VAL A 256 2.96 -15.39 -3.27
CA VAL A 256 2.75 -16.09 -4.55
C VAL A 256 3.92 -15.84 -5.50
N LEU A 257 4.43 -14.60 -5.58
CA LEU A 257 5.58 -14.29 -6.42
C LEU A 257 6.86 -14.97 -5.96
N LEU A 258 7.12 -15.08 -4.66
CA LEU A 258 8.26 -15.82 -4.10
C LEU A 258 8.18 -17.30 -4.47
N CYS A 259 6.99 -17.91 -4.34
CA CYS A 259 6.76 -19.29 -4.78
C CYS A 259 6.98 -19.47 -6.29
N HIS A 260 6.56 -18.49 -7.10
CA HIS A 260 6.65 -18.57 -8.55
C HIS A 260 8.07 -18.31 -9.09
N ALA A 261 8.81 -17.41 -8.44
CA ALA A 261 10.15 -17.04 -8.84
C ALA A 261 11.20 -18.14 -8.58
N ASN A 262 10.95 -19.00 -7.58
CA ASN A 262 11.89 -20.04 -7.18
C ASN A 262 11.15 -21.36 -6.87
N PRO A 263 11.28 -22.39 -7.75
CA PRO A 263 10.64 -23.68 -7.56
C PRO A 263 10.99 -24.39 -6.25
N ASP A 264 12.20 -24.15 -5.70
CA ASP A 264 12.63 -24.76 -4.43
C ASP A 264 11.75 -24.26 -3.27
N ARG A 265 11.21 -23.01 -3.37
CA ARG A 265 10.28 -22.46 -2.38
C ARG A 265 8.95 -23.20 -2.35
N GLN A 266 8.44 -23.60 -3.52
CA GLN A 266 7.21 -24.41 -3.59
C GLN A 266 7.43 -25.80 -2.99
N GLN A 267 8.56 -26.43 -3.30
CA GLN A 267 8.89 -27.72 -2.74
C GLN A 267 9.06 -27.65 -1.22
N GLN A 268 9.75 -26.62 -0.73
CA GLN A 268 9.96 -26.42 0.70
C GLN A 268 8.64 -26.15 1.44
N LEU A 269 7.74 -25.38 0.83
CA LEU A 269 6.38 -25.15 1.34
C LEU A 269 5.64 -26.47 1.51
N ALA A 270 5.60 -27.33 0.49
CA ALA A 270 4.92 -28.62 0.53
C ALA A 270 5.48 -29.50 1.65
N VAL A 271 6.82 -29.61 1.76
CA VAL A 271 7.48 -30.40 2.82
C VAL A 271 7.16 -29.86 4.22
N ASN A 272 7.15 -28.55 4.39
CA ASN A 272 6.85 -27.95 5.70
C ASN A 272 5.39 -28.10 6.09
N LEU A 273 4.45 -28.01 5.14
CA LEU A 273 3.04 -28.27 5.42
C LEU A 273 2.80 -29.72 5.84
N GLU A 274 3.39 -30.70 5.13
CA GLU A 274 3.32 -32.12 5.48
C GLU A 274 3.86 -32.40 6.88
N ARG A 275 4.99 -31.78 7.26
CA ARG A 275 5.56 -31.90 8.62
C ARG A 275 4.64 -31.33 9.69
N ILE A 276 3.95 -30.21 9.41
CA ILE A 276 3.01 -29.60 10.33
C ILE A 276 1.79 -30.50 10.50
N ASP A 277 1.24 -31.05 9.42
CA ASP A 277 0.10 -31.98 9.47
C ASP A 277 0.44 -33.20 10.32
N HIS A 278 1.59 -33.82 10.11
CA HIS A 278 2.06 -34.94 10.95
C HIS A 278 2.21 -34.57 12.42
N LEU A 279 2.62 -33.35 12.74
CA LEU A 279 2.75 -32.88 14.13
C LEU A 279 1.39 -32.68 14.80
N LEU A 280 0.37 -32.26 14.02
CA LEU A 280 -0.97 -32.01 14.55
C LEU A 280 -1.81 -33.27 14.66
N ASP A 281 -1.49 -34.32 13.90
CA ASP A 281 -2.17 -35.62 13.90
C ASP A 281 -1.58 -36.59 14.96
N SER A 282 -0.47 -36.21 15.62
CA SER A 282 0.20 -36.99 16.66
C SER A 282 -0.24 -36.56 18.07
#